data_41519d25567fe3d1d683a6e42aee2cd6
#
_entry.id   41519d25567fe3d1d683a6e42aee2cd6
#
_cell.length_a   1.000
_cell.length_b   1.000
_cell.length_c   1.000
_cell.angle_alpha   90.00
_cell.angle_beta   90.00
_cell.angle_gamma   90.00
#
_symmetry.space_group_name_H-M   'P 1'
#
loop_
_entity.id
_entity.type
_entity.pdbx_description
1 polymer ?
#
loop_
_entity_poly.entity_id
_entity_poly.type
_entity_poly.pdbx_seq_one_letter_code
_entity_poly.pdbx_strand_id
1 'polypeptide(L)'
;MALFEREAFINSVGHTRIKSLFLELSYDNNKFQLFTLKDKDIVNSEGKPLLSIKKLYLDHVSNDPTEYTFAMAIFGTWDIWDTIRTNPSLRRYYSKWREEVDVRIKSEAIRSIAEEMREGGRSSFTAAKLLLERGWI
;
A
#
# COMPACT_ATOMS: atom_id res chain seq x y z
N MET A 1 4.95 3.31 16.29
CA MET A 1 3.60 3.36 16.84
C MET A 1 2.59 3.24 15.71
N ALA A 2 1.61 2.36 15.86
CA ALA A 2 0.60 2.16 14.83
C ALA A 2 -0.38 3.34 14.78
N LEU A 3 -0.95 3.58 13.60
CA LEU A 3 -1.93 4.65 13.39
C LEU A 3 -3.21 4.43 14.21
N PHE A 4 -3.58 3.16 14.42
CA PHE A 4 -4.78 2.77 15.18
C PHE A 4 -4.42 1.78 16.28
N GLU A 5 -5.26 1.74 17.32
CA GLU A 5 -5.13 0.75 18.38
C GLU A 5 -5.57 -0.64 17.89
N ARG A 6 -5.05 -1.68 18.51
CA ARG A 6 -5.37 -3.06 18.14
C ARG A 6 -6.88 -3.35 18.17
N GLU A 7 -7.58 -2.75 19.13
CA GLU A 7 -9.02 -2.94 19.32
C GLU A 7 -9.84 -2.47 18.11
N ALA A 8 -9.27 -1.56 17.31
CA ALA A 8 -9.94 -1.13 16.08
C ALA A 8 -10.05 -2.26 15.06
N PHE A 9 -9.15 -3.24 15.12
CA PHE A 9 -9.06 -4.31 14.13
C PHE A 9 -9.55 -5.67 14.62
N ILE A 10 -9.59 -5.89 15.93
CA ILE A 10 -9.94 -7.19 16.52
C ILE A 10 -11.28 -7.06 17.23
N ASN A 11 -12.22 -7.95 16.91
CA ASN A 11 -13.53 -7.93 17.55
C ASN A 11 -13.50 -8.60 18.94
N SER A 12 -14.66 -8.62 19.62
CA SER A 12 -14.77 -9.14 21.00
C SER A 12 -14.45 -10.64 21.12
N VAL A 13 -14.55 -11.39 20.03
CA VAL A 13 -14.22 -12.84 20.04
C VAL A 13 -12.80 -13.12 19.52
N GLY A 14 -12.02 -12.06 19.29
CA GLY A 14 -10.61 -12.21 18.88
C GLY A 14 -10.36 -12.37 17.39
N HIS A 15 -11.39 -12.18 16.56
CA HIS A 15 -11.24 -12.26 15.11
C HIS A 15 -10.93 -10.89 14.50
N THR A 16 -10.12 -10.89 13.45
CA THR A 16 -9.80 -9.66 12.72
C THR A 16 -11.03 -9.19 11.95
N ARG A 17 -11.39 -7.91 12.16
CA ARG A 17 -12.42 -7.26 11.34
C ARG A 17 -11.82 -7.05 9.95
N ILE A 18 -12.62 -7.28 8.91
CA ILE A 18 -12.17 -7.07 7.53
C ILE A 18 -13.16 -6.17 6.81
N LYS A 19 -14.29 -6.71 6.37
CA LYS A 19 -15.26 -5.93 5.58
C LYS A 19 -15.80 -4.71 6.31
N SER A 20 -16.01 -4.82 7.61
CA SER A 20 -16.54 -3.71 8.41
C SER A 20 -15.59 -2.52 8.51
N LEU A 21 -14.31 -2.70 8.21
CA LEU A 21 -13.33 -1.62 8.21
C LEU A 21 -13.42 -0.72 6.98
N PHE A 22 -14.08 -1.18 5.91
CA PHE A 22 -14.08 -0.50 4.61
C PHE A 22 -15.48 -0.04 4.24
N LEU A 23 -15.59 1.24 3.86
CA LEU A 23 -16.86 1.81 3.43
C LEU A 23 -17.53 0.98 2.34
N GLU A 24 -16.77 0.57 1.33
CA GLU A 24 -17.29 -0.10 0.14
C GLU A 24 -17.66 -1.56 0.37
N LEU A 25 -17.18 -2.17 1.43
CA LEU A 25 -17.41 -3.59 1.72
C LEU A 25 -18.41 -3.81 2.85
N SER A 26 -18.77 -2.77 3.59
CA SER A 26 -19.75 -2.89 4.65
C SER A 26 -21.14 -2.48 4.14
N TYR A 27 -22.17 -3.12 4.69
CA TYR A 27 -23.54 -2.88 4.24
C TYR A 27 -24.13 -1.58 4.77
N ASP A 28 -23.71 -1.16 5.95
CA ASP A 28 -24.26 0.01 6.64
C ASP A 28 -23.15 0.92 7.14
N ASN A 29 -23.52 2.16 7.50
CA ASN A 29 -22.61 3.04 8.22
C ASN A 29 -22.39 2.46 9.61
N ASN A 30 -21.33 1.70 9.78
CA ASN A 30 -20.98 1.13 11.06
C ASN A 30 -19.82 1.90 11.71
N LYS A 31 -19.76 1.83 13.02
CA LYS A 31 -18.74 2.55 13.81
C LYS A 31 -17.32 2.04 13.61
N PHE A 32 -17.16 0.88 12.98
CA PHE A 32 -15.85 0.25 12.79
C PHE A 32 -15.16 0.68 11.49
N GLN A 33 -15.83 1.40 10.61
CA GLN A 33 -15.23 1.87 9.36
C GLN A 33 -14.06 2.79 9.65
N LEU A 34 -12.92 2.51 9.03
CA LEU A 34 -11.70 3.30 9.16
C LEU A 34 -11.17 3.73 7.80
N PHE A 35 -11.50 2.97 6.75
CA PHE A 35 -10.89 3.12 5.44
C PHE A 35 -11.89 3.22 4.32
N THR A 36 -11.47 3.83 3.22
CA THR A 36 -12.15 3.77 1.93
C THR A 36 -11.21 3.12 0.92
N LEU A 37 -11.79 2.47 -0.07
CA LEU A 37 -11.03 1.90 -1.20
C LEU A 37 -10.82 2.91 -2.33
N LYS A 38 -11.30 4.14 -2.15
CA LYS A 38 -11.12 5.24 -3.09
C LYS A 38 -9.71 5.79 -3.04
N ASP A 39 -9.34 6.56 -4.05
CA ASP A 39 -7.98 7.11 -4.16
C ASP A 39 -7.65 8.19 -3.14
N LYS A 40 -8.65 8.78 -2.52
CA LYS A 40 -8.48 9.90 -1.58
C LYS A 40 -9.23 9.64 -0.29
N ASP A 41 -8.75 10.25 0.78
CA ASP A 41 -9.48 10.27 2.05
C ASP A 41 -10.84 10.95 1.85
N ILE A 42 -11.85 10.42 2.53
CA ILE A 42 -13.21 10.96 2.42
C ILE A 42 -13.80 11.11 3.82
N VAL A 43 -14.97 11.73 3.87
CA VAL A 43 -15.78 11.83 5.09
C VAL A 43 -17.08 11.10 4.80
N ASN A 44 -17.47 10.17 5.68
CA ASN A 44 -18.72 9.42 5.48
C ASN A 44 -19.95 10.28 5.80
N SER A 45 -21.15 9.70 5.62
CA SER A 45 -22.42 10.42 5.83
C SER A 45 -22.62 10.92 7.27
N GLU A 46 -21.91 10.35 8.24
CA GLU A 46 -21.96 10.73 9.64
C GLU A 46 -20.87 11.72 10.05
N GLY A 47 -20.07 12.19 9.10
CA GLY A 47 -18.99 13.13 9.35
C GLY A 47 -17.70 12.49 9.83
N LYS A 48 -17.59 11.18 9.82
CA LYS A 48 -16.36 10.48 10.24
C LYS A 48 -15.36 10.45 9.08
N PRO A 49 -14.10 10.87 9.32
CA PRO A 49 -13.08 10.77 8.28
C PRO A 49 -12.67 9.31 8.08
N LEU A 50 -12.56 8.92 6.82
CA LEU A 50 -12.10 7.60 6.42
C LEU A 50 -10.85 7.77 5.56
N LEU A 51 -9.81 7.01 5.88
CA LEU A 51 -8.53 7.10 5.18
C LEU A 51 -8.52 6.23 3.93
N SER A 52 -7.90 6.73 2.88
CA SER A 52 -7.66 5.92 1.68
C SER A 52 -6.56 4.91 1.98
N ILE A 53 -6.93 3.63 2.09
CA ILE A 53 -5.95 2.58 2.32
C ILE A 53 -5.02 2.41 1.10
N LYS A 54 -5.53 2.65 -0.10
CA LYS A 54 -4.71 2.65 -1.31
C LYS A 54 -3.58 3.67 -1.21
N LYS A 55 -3.91 4.90 -0.83
CA LYS A 55 -2.93 5.97 -0.68
C LYS A 55 -1.88 5.61 0.37
N LEU A 56 -2.31 5.11 1.53
CA LEU A 56 -1.40 4.68 2.58
C LEU A 56 -0.48 3.55 2.10
N TYR A 57 -1.05 2.59 1.40
CA TYR A 57 -0.29 1.46 0.85
C TYR A 57 0.78 1.95 -0.14
N LEU A 58 0.39 2.77 -1.11
CA LEU A 58 1.33 3.25 -2.12
C LEU A 58 2.46 4.08 -1.51
N ASP A 59 2.12 4.94 -0.55
CA ASP A 59 3.10 5.82 0.09
C ASP A 59 4.14 5.03 0.90
N HIS A 60 3.71 4.03 1.65
CA HIS A 60 4.61 3.24 2.48
C HIS A 60 5.36 2.16 1.69
N VAL A 61 4.66 1.44 0.84
CA VAL A 61 5.22 0.26 0.17
C VAL A 61 6.17 0.64 -0.96
N SER A 62 6.05 1.85 -1.51
CA SER A 62 7.05 2.34 -2.48
C SER A 62 8.45 2.45 -1.87
N ASN A 63 8.55 2.64 -0.56
CA ASN A 63 9.82 2.72 0.17
C ASN A 63 10.22 1.38 0.79
N ASP A 64 9.27 0.49 1.04
CA ASP A 64 9.52 -0.85 1.59
C ASP A 64 8.59 -1.86 0.91
N PRO A 65 9.06 -2.48 -0.19
CA PRO A 65 8.22 -3.41 -0.96
C PRO A 65 7.88 -4.71 -0.24
N THR A 66 8.46 -4.97 0.94
CA THR A 66 8.07 -6.13 1.74
C THR A 66 6.72 -5.94 2.42
N GLU A 67 6.21 -4.70 2.47
CA GLU A 67 4.97 -4.31 3.15
C GLU A 67 5.08 -4.32 4.68
N TYR A 68 6.23 -4.69 5.24
CA TYR A 68 6.37 -4.77 6.68
C TYR A 68 6.21 -3.42 7.36
N THR A 69 6.86 -2.38 6.82
CA THR A 69 6.76 -1.02 7.36
C THR A 69 5.32 -0.52 7.31
N PHE A 70 4.61 -0.80 6.21
CA PHE A 70 3.20 -0.46 6.08
C PHE A 70 2.36 -1.16 7.15
N ALA A 71 2.56 -2.48 7.32
CA ALA A 71 1.82 -3.26 8.29
C ALA A 71 2.02 -2.72 9.72
N MET A 72 3.26 -2.42 10.07
CA MET A 72 3.58 -1.90 11.41
C MET A 72 3.03 -0.49 11.63
N ALA A 73 3.12 0.37 10.61
CA ALA A 73 2.66 1.77 10.74
C ALA A 73 1.15 1.88 10.88
N ILE A 74 0.40 1.06 10.16
CA ILE A 74 -1.06 1.15 10.12
C ILE A 74 -1.71 0.21 11.13
N PHE A 75 -1.29 -1.04 11.16
CA PHE A 75 -1.96 -2.10 11.93
C PHE A 75 -1.22 -2.50 13.21
N GLY A 76 0.06 -2.18 13.31
CA GLY A 76 0.86 -2.50 14.48
C GLY A 76 1.37 -3.94 14.54
N THR A 77 0.89 -4.81 13.68
CA THR A 77 1.35 -6.19 13.56
C THR A 77 1.25 -6.68 12.12
N TRP A 78 2.11 -7.59 11.73
CA TRP A 78 2.05 -8.21 10.42
C TRP A 78 0.78 -9.07 10.27
N ASP A 79 0.39 -9.78 11.32
CA ASP A 79 -0.72 -10.74 11.28
C ASP A 79 -2.05 -10.10 10.85
N ILE A 80 -2.35 -8.93 11.36
CA ILE A 80 -3.58 -8.21 11.00
C ILE A 80 -3.57 -7.87 9.51
N TRP A 81 -2.47 -7.28 9.03
CA TRP A 81 -2.35 -6.94 7.62
C TRP A 81 -2.41 -8.17 6.72
N ASP A 82 -1.71 -9.23 7.10
CA ASP A 82 -1.70 -10.47 6.32
C ASP A 82 -3.11 -11.07 6.18
N THR A 83 -3.88 -11.04 7.26
CA THR A 83 -5.27 -11.50 7.25
C THR A 83 -6.13 -10.65 6.33
N ILE A 84 -5.96 -9.34 6.37
CA ILE A 84 -6.72 -8.41 5.53
C ILE A 84 -6.36 -8.60 4.06
N ARG A 85 -5.07 -8.57 3.72
CA ARG A 85 -4.63 -8.62 2.32
C ARG A 85 -4.96 -9.93 1.62
N THR A 86 -5.06 -11.03 2.36
CA THR A 86 -5.38 -12.34 1.80
C THR A 86 -6.88 -12.60 1.71
N ASN A 87 -7.72 -11.70 2.23
CA ASN A 87 -9.16 -11.88 2.15
C ASN A 87 -9.64 -11.74 0.71
N PRO A 88 -10.50 -12.66 0.23
CA PRO A 88 -10.99 -12.62 -1.17
C PRO A 88 -11.64 -11.30 -1.57
N SER A 89 -12.30 -10.61 -0.63
CA SER A 89 -12.97 -9.32 -0.92
C SER A 89 -11.97 -8.22 -1.26
N LEU A 90 -10.71 -8.33 -0.80
CA LEU A 90 -9.68 -7.33 -1.07
C LEU A 90 -8.74 -7.73 -2.20
N ARG A 91 -8.79 -8.98 -2.63
CA ARG A 91 -7.82 -9.52 -3.61
C ARG A 91 -7.66 -8.65 -4.84
N ARG A 92 -8.78 -8.23 -5.45
CA ARG A 92 -8.77 -7.41 -6.67
C ARG A 92 -8.11 -6.07 -6.45
N TYR A 93 -8.43 -5.43 -5.34
CA TYR A 93 -7.85 -4.12 -4.99
C TYR A 93 -6.37 -4.25 -4.67
N TYR A 94 -6.03 -5.21 -3.83
CA TYR A 94 -4.64 -5.45 -3.43
C TYR A 94 -3.74 -5.74 -4.63
N SER A 95 -4.20 -6.58 -5.57
CA SER A 95 -3.44 -6.89 -6.78
C SER A 95 -3.11 -5.64 -7.59
N LYS A 96 -4.07 -4.73 -7.73
CA LYS A 96 -3.87 -3.48 -8.47
C LYS A 96 -2.90 -2.54 -7.74
N TRP A 97 -3.00 -2.46 -6.42
CA TRP A 97 -2.07 -1.64 -5.64
C TRP A 97 -0.65 -2.18 -5.74
N ARG A 98 -0.51 -3.50 -5.67
CA ARG A 98 0.79 -4.15 -5.81
C ARG A 98 1.40 -3.90 -7.17
N GLU A 99 0.61 -4.00 -8.22
CA GLU A 99 1.03 -3.71 -9.58
C GLU A 99 1.54 -2.27 -9.70
N GLU A 100 0.81 -1.31 -9.15
CA GLU A 100 1.22 0.09 -9.21
C GLU A 100 2.52 0.34 -8.43
N VAL A 101 2.68 -0.26 -7.25
CA VAL A 101 3.92 -0.16 -6.48
C VAL A 101 5.10 -0.70 -7.29
N ASP A 102 4.94 -1.85 -7.90
CA ASP A 102 6.00 -2.46 -8.70
C ASP A 102 6.40 -1.55 -9.87
N VAL A 103 5.43 -0.92 -10.52
CA VAL A 103 5.70 0.04 -11.59
C VAL A 103 6.42 1.28 -11.07
N ARG A 104 6.02 1.81 -9.91
CA ARG A 104 6.68 2.97 -9.30
C ARG A 104 8.13 2.69 -8.95
N ILE A 105 8.39 1.53 -8.34
CA ILE A 105 9.74 1.11 -7.97
C ILE A 105 10.61 0.97 -9.23
N LYS A 106 10.09 0.33 -10.26
CA LYS A 106 10.78 0.16 -11.54
C LYS A 106 11.06 1.52 -12.18
N SER A 107 10.09 2.43 -12.16
CA SER A 107 10.25 3.77 -12.71
C SER A 107 11.37 4.53 -12.02
N GLU A 108 11.43 4.48 -10.69
CA GLU A 108 12.50 5.14 -9.93
C GLU A 108 13.87 4.53 -10.22
N ALA A 109 13.94 3.20 -10.30
CA ALA A 109 15.19 2.51 -10.63
C ALA A 109 15.70 2.92 -12.01
N ILE A 110 14.80 2.95 -13.00
CA ILE A 110 15.15 3.36 -14.37
C ILE A 110 15.65 4.80 -14.39
N ARG A 111 14.96 5.72 -13.70
CA ARG A 111 15.37 7.12 -13.65
C ARG A 111 16.74 7.30 -13.00
N SER A 112 16.99 6.60 -11.89
CA SER A 112 18.28 6.65 -11.20
C SER A 112 19.41 6.16 -12.11
N ILE A 113 19.19 5.06 -12.81
CA ILE A 113 20.17 4.49 -13.72
C ILE A 113 20.40 5.44 -14.92
N ALA A 114 19.34 6.02 -15.44
CA ALA A 114 19.43 6.97 -16.55
C ALA A 114 20.18 8.24 -16.16
N GLU A 115 19.97 8.73 -14.93
CA GLU A 115 20.73 9.89 -14.43
C GLU A 115 22.21 9.58 -14.30
N GLU A 116 22.54 8.40 -13.76
CA GLU A 116 23.92 7.93 -13.67
C GLU A 116 24.58 7.89 -15.06
N MET A 117 23.87 7.40 -16.05
CA MET A 117 24.33 7.35 -17.43
C MET A 117 24.59 8.75 -17.98
N ARG A 118 23.69 9.72 -17.71
CA ARG A 118 23.82 11.09 -18.22
C ARG A 118 24.95 11.86 -17.56
N GLU A 119 25.27 11.56 -16.32
CA GLU A 119 26.35 12.23 -15.60
C GLU A 119 27.74 11.91 -16.17
N GLY A 120 27.86 10.80 -16.94
CA GLY A 120 29.09 10.45 -17.61
C GLY A 120 30.20 9.98 -16.70
N GLY A 121 29.89 9.55 -15.47
CA GLY A 121 30.89 9.03 -14.55
C GLY A 121 31.33 7.62 -14.88
N ARG A 122 32.13 7.02 -14.00
CA ARG A 122 32.64 5.66 -14.19
C ARG A 122 31.58 4.62 -14.39
N SER A 123 30.43 4.83 -13.74
CA SER A 123 29.32 3.91 -13.79
C SER A 123 28.37 4.14 -14.96
N SER A 124 28.59 5.18 -15.77
CA SER A 124 27.70 5.50 -16.89
C SER A 124 27.59 4.38 -17.91
N PHE A 125 28.72 3.73 -18.22
CA PHE A 125 28.73 2.60 -19.15
C PHE A 125 27.94 1.42 -18.59
N THR A 126 28.14 1.10 -17.31
CA THR A 126 27.46 0.02 -16.64
C THR A 126 25.95 0.30 -16.58
N ALA A 127 25.56 1.55 -16.28
CA ALA A 127 24.18 1.97 -16.26
C ALA A 127 23.51 1.81 -17.63
N ALA A 128 24.21 2.27 -18.70
CA ALA A 128 23.71 2.14 -20.07
C ALA A 128 23.53 0.67 -20.46
N LYS A 129 24.49 -0.17 -20.11
CA LYS A 129 24.44 -1.61 -20.39
C LYS A 129 23.25 -2.25 -19.68
N LEU A 130 23.02 -1.93 -18.42
CA LEU A 130 21.90 -2.47 -17.65
C LEU A 130 20.57 -2.09 -18.28
N LEU A 131 20.40 -0.82 -18.67
CA LEU A 131 19.16 -0.36 -19.32
C LEU A 131 18.92 -1.10 -20.64
N LEU A 132 19.96 -1.30 -21.43
CA LEU A 132 19.88 -2.04 -22.70
C LEU A 132 19.51 -3.50 -22.48
N GLU A 133 20.19 -4.17 -21.54
CA GLU A 133 19.94 -5.58 -21.23
C GLU A 133 18.54 -5.82 -20.74
N ARG A 134 17.98 -4.86 -20.01
CA ARG A 134 16.61 -4.95 -19.48
C ARG A 134 15.55 -4.50 -20.48
N GLY A 135 15.97 -3.99 -21.64
CA GLY A 135 15.03 -3.48 -22.63
C GLY A 135 14.32 -2.18 -22.20
N TRP A 136 14.97 -1.39 -21.34
CA TRP A 136 14.40 -0.14 -20.82
C TRP A 136 14.78 1.09 -21.63
N ILE A 137 15.68 0.93 -22.58
CA ILE A 137 16.01 1.98 -23.55
C ILE A 137 16.23 1.36 -24.93
#